data_878d1b7ac4cf1df132bf3283de012432
#
_entry.id   878d1b7ac4cf1df132bf3283de012432
#
_cell.length_a   1.000
_cell.length_b   1.000
_cell.length_c   1.000
_cell.angle_alpha   90.00
_cell.angle_beta   90.00
_cell.angle_gamma   90.00
#
_symmetry.space_group_name_H-M   'P 1'
#
loop_
_entity.id
_entity.type
_entity.pdbx_description
1 polymer ?
#
loop_
_entity_poly.entity_id
_entity_poly.type
_entity_poly.pdbx_seq_one_letter_code
_entity_poly.pdbx_strand_id
1 'polypeptide(L)'
;ETLEAMEWRMPHMAALRNIRGFAGSNPIMENMIKYLEMLLAGVKGGKQFPFRYITAFEQMKMKFEESEKEAENEAENEAENEAENEAENEAEDKTEETGKKRKRQRKKPVVVSLEYKDVIMEYIEKCLQEAIENYPQLEGDVICLTDNSGSAHGTMTSSYGSRKVSDIGNLSALFTAYRATGHGVVGIFGDDLKFYQVDKSKPLLEQYDKINSIGETVGGCTENGVWLFFKWAFEEPDKNKFQHWFCYSDMQVGHGGLYGKDIDIVNKGCLWGDKCRTSTFYIDIHKCIEKYRMQINPKINTYMVQTAGYDNTILPESTYRGAILAGWTGNEVVYAKELCKLWDELENVC
;
A
#
# COMPACT_ATOMS: atom_id res chain seq x y z
N GLU A 1 -14.92 31.95 10.17
CA GLU A 1 -15.61 32.96 9.35
C GLU A 1 -15.51 32.70 7.84
N THR A 2 -14.33 32.37 7.28
CA THR A 2 -14.18 32.17 5.82
C THR A 2 -14.84 30.86 5.32
N LEU A 3 -14.84 29.80 6.10
CA LEU A 3 -15.47 28.53 5.76
C LEU A 3 -16.99 28.58 5.94
N GLU A 4 -17.47 29.28 6.97
CA GLU A 4 -18.89 29.51 7.16
C GLU A 4 -19.48 30.40 6.04
N ALA A 5 -18.74 31.43 5.59
CA ALA A 5 -19.13 32.27 4.46
C ALA A 5 -19.16 31.51 3.12
N MET A 6 -18.38 30.43 2.99
CA MET A 6 -18.39 29.51 1.84
C MET A 6 -19.41 28.38 1.97
N GLU A 7 -20.28 28.41 2.99
CA GLU A 7 -21.27 27.36 3.28
C GLU A 7 -20.63 25.94 3.27
N TRP A 8 -19.35 25.82 3.70
CA TRP A 8 -18.60 24.57 3.69
C TRP A 8 -18.52 23.87 2.30
N ARG A 9 -18.62 24.62 1.21
CA ARG A 9 -18.60 24.10 -0.17
C ARG A 9 -17.20 24.00 -0.73
N MET A 10 -16.34 23.23 -0.11
CA MET A 10 -15.01 22.94 -0.64
C MET A 10 -15.05 21.67 -1.50
N PRO A 11 -14.43 21.65 -2.71
CA PRO A 11 -14.27 20.40 -3.46
C PRO A 11 -13.58 19.34 -2.62
N HIS A 12 -14.08 18.12 -2.66
CA HIS A 12 -13.65 17.03 -1.78
C HIS A 12 -12.12 16.86 -1.73
N MET A 13 -11.44 16.82 -2.89
CA MET A 13 -9.99 16.71 -2.94
C MET A 13 -9.24 17.92 -2.36
N ALA A 14 -9.83 19.09 -2.45
CA ALA A 14 -9.26 20.27 -1.82
C ALA A 14 -9.40 20.17 -0.30
N ALA A 15 -10.54 19.68 0.20
CA ALA A 15 -10.74 19.43 1.62
C ALA A 15 -9.73 18.40 2.15
N LEU A 16 -9.58 17.26 1.49
CA LEU A 16 -8.63 16.23 1.91
C LEU A 16 -7.18 16.75 1.97
N ARG A 17 -6.75 17.57 0.99
CA ARG A 17 -5.41 18.15 0.95
C ARG A 17 -5.20 19.22 2.02
N ASN A 18 -6.25 19.93 2.40
CA ASN A 18 -6.17 21.04 3.34
C ASN A 18 -6.42 20.66 4.80
N ILE A 19 -6.68 19.39 5.10
CA ILE A 19 -6.96 18.94 6.47
C ILE A 19 -5.87 19.37 7.46
N ARG A 20 -4.60 19.23 7.08
CA ARG A 20 -3.46 19.68 7.89
C ARG A 20 -3.46 21.20 8.14
N GLY A 21 -3.72 21.97 7.09
CA GLY A 21 -3.75 23.43 7.19
C GLY A 21 -4.92 23.92 8.05
N PHE A 22 -6.06 23.25 7.93
CA PHE A 22 -7.22 23.55 8.75
C PHE A 22 -6.98 23.20 10.24
N ALA A 23 -6.48 22.00 10.51
CA ALA A 23 -6.12 21.59 11.87
C ALA A 23 -5.06 22.52 12.50
N GLY A 24 -4.05 22.93 11.71
CA GLY A 24 -3.02 23.87 12.15
C GLY A 24 -3.49 25.30 12.35
N SER A 25 -4.69 25.67 11.90
CA SER A 25 -5.33 26.95 12.23
C SER A 25 -6.00 26.96 13.61
N ASN A 26 -5.93 25.84 14.32
CA ASN A 26 -6.46 25.63 15.66
C ASN A 26 -7.96 26.01 15.79
N PRO A 27 -8.86 25.43 14.95
CA PRO A 27 -10.29 25.70 15.03
C PRO A 27 -10.86 25.19 16.36
N ILE A 28 -12.04 25.67 16.76
CA ILE A 28 -12.77 25.00 17.85
C ILE A 28 -13.18 23.59 17.40
N MET A 29 -13.27 22.65 18.36
CA MET A 29 -13.57 21.22 18.07
C MET A 29 -14.84 21.04 17.25
N GLU A 30 -15.89 21.82 17.49
CA GLU A 30 -17.13 21.78 16.71
C GLU A 30 -16.89 22.04 15.21
N ASN A 31 -16.03 23.01 14.88
CA ASN A 31 -15.69 23.33 13.50
C ASN A 31 -14.79 22.26 12.87
N MET A 32 -13.91 21.63 13.67
CA MET A 32 -13.12 20.48 13.19
C MET A 32 -14.04 19.32 12.82
N ILE A 33 -14.99 18.97 13.67
CA ILE A 33 -15.95 17.89 13.41
C ILE A 33 -16.80 18.21 12.18
N LYS A 34 -17.33 19.40 12.03
CA LYS A 34 -18.08 19.82 10.82
C LYS A 34 -17.25 19.68 9.54
N TYR A 35 -15.97 20.02 9.61
CA TYR A 35 -15.05 19.86 8.48
C TYR A 35 -14.86 18.39 8.10
N LEU A 36 -14.67 17.53 9.08
CA LEU A 36 -14.50 16.09 8.90
C LEU A 36 -15.77 15.40 8.41
N GLU A 37 -16.94 15.82 8.89
CA GLU A 37 -18.25 15.35 8.42
C GLU A 37 -18.47 15.74 6.94
N MET A 38 -18.14 16.97 6.55
CA MET A 38 -18.16 17.40 5.16
C MET A 38 -17.22 16.55 4.30
N LEU A 39 -16.01 16.27 4.81
CA LEU A 39 -15.06 15.43 4.12
C LEU A 39 -15.63 14.02 3.90
N LEU A 40 -16.17 13.39 4.94
CA LEU A 40 -16.77 12.06 4.85
C LEU A 40 -17.96 12.03 3.87
N ALA A 41 -18.87 12.97 3.98
CA ALA A 41 -20.02 13.07 3.07
C ALA A 41 -19.61 13.23 1.60
N GLY A 42 -18.46 13.85 1.34
CA GLY A 42 -17.92 14.07 0.00
C GLY A 42 -17.27 12.85 -0.65
N VAL A 43 -16.99 11.75 0.07
CA VAL A 43 -16.22 10.61 -0.43
C VAL A 43 -16.85 9.97 -1.66
N LYS A 44 -18.14 9.64 -1.59
CA LYS A 44 -18.88 8.99 -2.71
C LYS A 44 -18.92 9.86 -3.95
N GLY A 45 -19.22 11.16 -3.77
CA GLY A 45 -19.26 12.14 -4.88
C GLY A 45 -17.87 12.45 -5.46
N GLY A 46 -16.85 12.39 -4.63
CA GLY A 46 -15.46 12.67 -5.00
C GLY A 46 -14.82 11.59 -5.86
N LYS A 47 -15.36 10.36 -5.86
CA LYS A 47 -14.91 9.20 -6.65
C LYS A 47 -13.40 8.95 -6.57
N GLN A 48 -12.79 9.26 -5.42
CA GLN A 48 -11.37 9.00 -5.20
C GLN A 48 -11.17 7.56 -4.76
N PHE A 49 -10.07 6.95 -5.22
CA PHE A 49 -9.67 5.63 -4.75
C PHE A 49 -9.03 5.68 -3.35
N PRO A 50 -9.05 4.57 -2.62
CA PRO A 50 -8.61 4.48 -1.23
C PRO A 50 -7.20 5.00 -0.96
N PHE A 51 -6.27 4.86 -1.91
CA PHE A 51 -4.87 5.31 -1.79
C PHE A 51 -4.70 6.78 -1.38
N ARG A 52 -5.65 7.66 -1.73
CA ARG A 52 -5.60 9.08 -1.37
C ARG A 52 -5.79 9.29 0.13
N TYR A 53 -6.65 8.48 0.73
CA TYR A 53 -6.94 8.55 2.17
C TYR A 53 -5.82 7.92 3.00
N ILE A 54 -5.19 6.84 2.52
CA ILE A 54 -3.97 6.30 3.13
C ILE A 54 -2.88 7.36 3.18
N THR A 55 -2.66 8.07 2.06
CA THR A 55 -1.65 9.14 2.04
C THR A 55 -1.98 10.27 3.02
N ALA A 56 -3.26 10.65 3.14
CA ALA A 56 -3.69 11.65 4.11
C ALA A 56 -3.52 11.16 5.56
N PHE A 57 -3.86 9.90 5.83
CA PHE A 57 -3.70 9.25 7.13
C PHE A 57 -2.24 9.28 7.59
N GLU A 58 -1.33 8.81 6.76
CA GLU A 58 0.11 8.79 7.06
C GLU A 58 0.68 10.20 7.27
N GLN A 59 0.29 11.16 6.43
CA GLN A 59 0.74 12.54 6.59
C GLN A 59 0.25 13.17 7.90
N MET A 60 -0.98 12.87 8.31
CA MET A 60 -1.50 13.35 9.59
C MET A 60 -0.82 12.65 10.76
N LYS A 61 -0.62 11.33 10.68
CA LYS A 61 0.11 10.55 11.69
C LYS A 61 1.51 11.14 11.93
N MET A 62 2.28 11.36 10.86
CA MET A 62 3.61 11.99 10.95
C MET A 62 3.56 13.37 11.61
N LYS A 63 2.52 14.15 11.31
CA LYS A 63 2.37 15.49 11.91
C LYS A 63 2.06 15.44 13.41
N PHE A 64 1.26 14.49 13.84
CA PHE A 64 1.00 14.29 15.27
C PHE A 64 2.25 13.80 16.01
N GLU A 65 3.01 12.86 15.40
CA GLU A 65 4.30 12.43 15.96
C GLU A 65 5.34 13.57 16.06
N GLU A 66 5.36 14.49 15.09
CA GLU A 66 6.18 15.69 15.17
C GLU A 66 5.72 16.60 16.32
N SER A 67 4.40 16.81 16.46
CA SER A 67 3.85 17.66 17.53
C SER A 67 4.05 17.04 18.92
N GLU A 68 3.97 15.72 19.06
CA GLU A 68 4.29 15.02 20.32
C GLU A 68 5.75 15.25 20.73
N LYS A 69 6.70 15.08 19.80
CA LYS A 69 8.13 15.32 20.05
C LYS A 69 8.43 16.78 20.40
N GLU A 70 7.74 17.74 19.75
CA GLU A 70 7.88 19.14 20.08
C GLU A 70 7.38 19.44 21.49
N ALA A 71 6.23 18.86 21.88
CA ALA A 71 5.69 19.01 23.23
C ALA A 71 6.59 18.38 24.32
N GLU A 72 7.17 17.21 24.05
CA GLU A 72 8.15 16.57 24.94
C GLU A 72 9.40 17.44 25.11
N ASN A 73 9.97 17.96 24.03
CA ASN A 73 11.13 18.85 24.09
C ASN A 73 10.83 20.19 24.80
N GLU A 74 9.63 20.75 24.64
CA GLU A 74 9.23 21.97 25.36
C GLU A 74 9.11 21.67 26.88
N ALA A 75 8.52 20.53 27.26
CA ALA A 75 8.42 20.12 28.65
C ALA A 75 9.80 19.86 29.31
N GLU A 76 10.74 19.24 28.58
CA GLU A 76 12.10 19.04 29.04
C GLU A 76 12.83 20.39 29.25
N ASN A 77 12.73 21.32 28.29
CA ASN A 77 13.33 22.65 28.39
C ASN A 77 12.71 23.49 29.51
N GLU A 78 11.39 23.37 29.76
CA GLU A 78 10.75 24.04 30.89
C GLU A 78 11.25 23.50 32.23
N ALA A 79 11.39 22.16 32.34
CA ALA A 79 11.93 21.52 33.55
C ALA A 79 13.40 21.89 33.80
N GLU A 80 14.23 21.98 32.76
CA GLU A 80 15.62 22.45 32.87
C GLU A 80 15.69 23.93 33.31
N ASN A 81 14.85 24.79 32.71
CA ASN A 81 14.80 26.22 33.08
C ASN A 81 14.27 26.43 34.50
N GLU A 82 13.31 25.63 34.98
CA GLU A 82 12.83 25.66 36.35
C GLU A 82 13.96 25.25 37.33
N ALA A 83 14.70 24.19 37.00
CA ALA A 83 15.85 23.73 37.81
C ALA A 83 16.99 24.73 37.82
N GLU A 84 17.28 25.42 36.69
CA GLU A 84 18.29 26.49 36.65
C GLU A 84 17.84 27.74 37.45
N ASN A 85 16.55 28.11 37.35
CA ASN A 85 16.03 29.26 38.14
C ASN A 85 15.99 28.97 39.64
N GLU A 86 15.77 27.72 40.09
CA GLU A 86 15.90 27.32 41.49
C GLU A 86 17.38 27.42 41.96
N ALA A 87 18.32 27.06 41.08
CA ALA A 87 19.76 27.14 41.35
C ALA A 87 20.29 28.62 41.33
N GLU A 88 19.76 29.47 40.42
CA GLU A 88 20.17 30.89 40.35
C GLU A 88 19.61 31.75 41.49
N ASN A 89 18.47 31.40 42.11
CA ASN A 89 17.95 32.09 43.29
C ASN A 89 18.85 31.92 44.53
N GLU A 90 19.83 31.00 44.49
CA GLU A 90 20.87 30.88 45.52
C GLU A 90 22.15 31.69 45.21
N ALA A 91 22.25 32.35 44.05
CA ALA A 91 23.45 33.13 43.65
C ALA A 91 23.10 34.43 42.91
N GLU A 92 22.73 35.47 43.64
CA GLU A 92 22.77 36.83 43.10
C GLU A 92 24.20 37.37 43.06
N ASP A 93 24.76 37.76 41.92
CA ASP A 93 25.30 39.07 41.59
C ASP A 93 26.00 39.17 40.20
N LYS A 94 25.58 40.20 39.41
CA LYS A 94 26.31 40.95 38.33
C LYS A 94 26.75 40.21 37.06
N THR A 95 26.49 40.63 35.85
CA THR A 95 26.65 41.90 35.10
C THR A 95 26.24 41.80 33.64
N GLU A 96 25.59 42.84 33.15
CA GLU A 96 25.52 43.48 31.81
C GLU A 96 26.02 42.84 30.51
N GLU A 97 25.08 42.94 29.53
CA GLU A 97 25.18 43.34 28.11
C GLU A 97 26.19 42.69 27.16
N THR A 98 25.67 42.09 26.06
CA THR A 98 25.84 42.65 24.69
C THR A 98 25.28 41.72 23.62
N GLY A 99 24.60 42.30 22.61
CA GLY A 99 24.64 41.76 21.24
C GLY A 99 23.40 41.04 20.70
N LYS A 100 22.29 41.75 20.49
CA LYS A 100 21.17 41.24 19.65
C LYS A 100 21.59 41.09 18.20
N LYS A 101 22.01 39.88 17.78
CA LYS A 101 22.00 39.47 16.39
C LYS A 101 20.57 39.14 15.99
N ARG A 102 19.97 39.89 15.02
CA ARG A 102 18.70 39.58 14.38
C ARG A 102 18.80 38.20 13.68
N LYS A 103 18.37 37.15 14.37
CA LYS A 103 18.09 35.86 13.73
C LYS A 103 16.90 36.05 12.81
N ARG A 104 17.05 35.75 11.50
CA ARG A 104 15.92 35.58 10.57
C ARG A 104 14.93 34.64 11.22
N GLN A 105 13.71 35.11 11.50
CA GLN A 105 12.62 34.30 11.98
C GLN A 105 12.35 33.21 10.91
N ARG A 106 12.78 31.98 11.15
CA ARG A 106 12.25 30.83 10.46
C ARG A 106 10.77 30.81 10.84
N LYS A 107 9.88 30.69 9.82
CA LYS A 107 8.44 30.45 10.08
C LYS A 107 8.38 29.25 11.02
N LYS A 108 7.75 29.42 12.17
CA LYS A 108 7.52 28.31 13.11
C LYS A 108 6.79 27.21 12.34
N PRO A 109 7.15 25.93 12.50
CA PRO A 109 6.40 24.84 11.92
C PRO A 109 4.94 24.93 12.38
N VAL A 110 4.02 24.56 11.52
CA VAL A 110 2.59 24.53 11.87
C VAL A 110 2.39 23.36 12.82
N VAL A 111 2.29 23.64 14.11
CA VAL A 111 1.98 22.64 15.14
C VAL A 111 0.49 22.35 15.07
N VAL A 112 0.14 21.09 14.99
CA VAL A 112 -1.26 20.64 15.03
C VAL A 112 -1.56 20.19 16.46
N SER A 113 -2.63 20.73 17.05
CA SER A 113 -3.01 20.35 18.40
C SER A 113 -3.30 18.85 18.50
N LEU A 114 -2.74 18.19 19.49
CA LEU A 114 -2.95 16.77 19.78
C LEU A 114 -4.40 16.45 20.15
N GLU A 115 -5.17 17.45 20.58
CA GLU A 115 -6.61 17.33 20.87
C GLU A 115 -7.41 16.80 19.68
N TYR A 116 -6.95 17.07 18.42
CA TYR A 116 -7.64 16.61 17.23
C TYR A 116 -7.20 15.23 16.75
N LYS A 117 -6.17 14.63 17.36
CA LYS A 117 -5.52 13.42 16.84
C LYS A 117 -6.53 12.31 16.59
N ASP A 118 -7.21 11.89 17.62
CA ASP A 118 -8.12 10.73 17.56
C ASP A 118 -9.28 10.99 16.59
N VAL A 119 -9.89 12.16 16.64
CA VAL A 119 -11.03 12.47 15.78
C VAL A 119 -10.62 12.56 14.31
N ILE A 120 -9.48 13.19 13.99
CA ILE A 120 -9.01 13.28 12.59
C ILE A 120 -8.68 11.90 12.05
N MET A 121 -7.95 11.08 12.82
CA MET A 121 -7.53 9.75 12.40
C MET A 121 -8.74 8.83 12.17
N GLU A 122 -9.71 8.85 13.09
CA GLU A 122 -10.96 8.10 12.95
C GLU A 122 -11.76 8.50 11.69
N TYR A 123 -11.89 9.81 11.42
CA TYR A 123 -12.64 10.26 10.23
C TYR A 123 -11.92 9.96 8.92
N ILE A 124 -10.59 10.02 8.87
CA ILE A 124 -9.84 9.60 7.67
C ILE A 124 -10.02 8.10 7.44
N GLU A 125 -10.04 7.28 8.49
CA GLU A 125 -10.30 5.85 8.39
C GLU A 125 -11.72 5.56 7.89
N LYS A 126 -12.73 6.28 8.39
CA LYS A 126 -14.10 6.21 7.86
C LYS A 126 -14.16 6.61 6.38
N CYS A 127 -13.43 7.66 5.98
CA CYS A 127 -13.33 8.06 4.58
C CYS A 127 -12.66 6.96 3.72
N LEU A 128 -11.62 6.31 4.23
CA LEU A 128 -10.96 5.18 3.57
C LEU A 128 -11.93 4.02 3.37
N GLN A 129 -12.68 3.66 4.42
CA GLN A 129 -13.66 2.58 4.38
C GLN A 129 -14.82 2.87 3.41
N GLU A 130 -15.27 4.12 3.31
CA GLU A 130 -16.25 4.53 2.29
C GLU A 130 -15.65 4.56 0.88
N ALA A 131 -14.39 4.96 0.75
CA ALA A 131 -13.71 5.09 -0.54
C ALA A 131 -13.43 3.73 -1.21
N ILE A 132 -13.36 2.64 -0.46
CA ILE A 132 -13.16 1.30 -1.04
C ILE A 132 -14.31 0.92 -1.97
N GLU A 133 -15.51 1.48 -1.77
CA GLU A 133 -16.64 1.25 -2.66
C GLU A 133 -16.45 1.89 -4.06
N ASN A 134 -15.56 2.87 -4.20
CA ASN A 134 -15.15 3.42 -5.49
C ASN A 134 -14.16 2.51 -6.24
N TYR A 135 -13.56 1.55 -5.54
CA TYR A 135 -12.63 0.60 -6.14
C TYR A 135 -13.38 -0.47 -6.94
N PRO A 136 -12.91 -0.87 -8.12
CA PRO A 136 -13.64 -1.81 -8.96
C PRO A 136 -13.90 -3.13 -8.26
N GLN A 137 -15.09 -3.68 -8.42
CA GLN A 137 -15.43 -5.00 -7.92
C GLN A 137 -15.09 -6.07 -8.96
N LEU A 138 -14.47 -7.16 -8.52
CA LEU A 138 -14.15 -8.34 -9.31
C LEU A 138 -15.06 -9.51 -8.92
N GLU A 139 -15.57 -10.23 -9.91
CA GLU A 139 -16.46 -11.35 -9.66
C GLU A 139 -15.70 -12.64 -9.35
N GLY A 140 -16.16 -13.37 -8.33
CA GLY A 140 -15.57 -14.63 -7.88
C GLY A 140 -14.47 -14.47 -6.85
N ASP A 141 -13.69 -15.52 -6.70
CA ASP A 141 -12.58 -15.58 -5.75
C ASP A 141 -11.32 -14.98 -6.35
N VAL A 142 -10.65 -14.17 -5.58
CA VAL A 142 -9.46 -13.41 -5.99
C VAL A 142 -8.28 -13.74 -5.08
N ILE A 143 -7.16 -14.08 -5.68
CA ILE A 143 -5.88 -14.12 -4.98
C ILE A 143 -4.94 -13.05 -5.51
N CYS A 144 -4.34 -12.31 -4.60
CA CYS A 144 -3.36 -11.27 -4.90
C CYS A 144 -2.04 -11.60 -4.22
N LEU A 145 -1.02 -11.94 -5.01
CA LEU A 145 0.34 -12.08 -4.50
C LEU A 145 1.00 -10.70 -4.42
N THR A 146 1.71 -10.43 -3.34
CA THR A 146 2.45 -9.17 -3.13
C THR A 146 3.88 -9.44 -2.72
N ASP A 147 4.79 -8.75 -3.38
CA ASP A 147 6.22 -8.87 -3.20
C ASP A 147 6.68 -8.12 -1.96
N ASN A 148 7.27 -8.85 -1.03
CA ASN A 148 7.85 -8.35 0.21
C ASN A 148 9.33 -8.76 0.33
N SER A 149 10.00 -9.01 -0.78
CA SER A 149 11.41 -9.30 -0.84
C SER A 149 12.30 -8.10 -0.43
N GLY A 150 13.58 -8.33 -0.34
CA GLY A 150 14.55 -7.31 0.03
C GLY A 150 14.59 -6.10 -0.93
N SER A 151 14.36 -6.31 -2.23
CA SER A 151 14.24 -5.19 -3.19
C SER A 151 12.97 -4.39 -2.98
N ALA A 152 11.85 -5.05 -2.66
CA ALA A 152 10.56 -4.41 -2.41
C ALA A 152 10.51 -3.69 -1.05
N HIS A 153 11.10 -4.26 0.00
CA HIS A 153 11.19 -3.69 1.35
C HIS A 153 12.34 -2.72 1.56
N GLY A 154 13.33 -2.72 0.67
CA GLY A 154 14.58 -1.99 0.82
C GLY A 154 14.45 -0.47 0.72
N THR A 155 15.57 0.17 0.42
CA THR A 155 15.65 1.63 0.22
C THR A 155 15.10 2.08 -1.12
N MET A 156 14.78 1.15 -2.02
CA MET A 156 14.26 1.47 -3.34
C MET A 156 12.80 1.87 -3.25
N THR A 157 12.53 3.09 -3.63
CA THR A 157 11.18 3.58 -3.85
C THR A 157 10.75 3.28 -5.27
N SER A 158 9.46 3.08 -5.47
CA SER A 158 8.88 2.98 -6.80
C SER A 158 9.17 4.24 -7.62
N SER A 159 9.45 4.11 -8.91
CA SER A 159 9.55 5.25 -9.84
C SER A 159 8.24 6.06 -9.94
N TYR A 160 7.13 5.50 -9.48
CA TYR A 160 5.82 6.15 -9.45
C TYR A 160 5.59 7.02 -8.20
N GLY A 161 6.54 7.11 -7.27
CA GLY A 161 6.40 7.92 -6.07
C GLY A 161 7.44 7.63 -4.99
N SER A 162 7.23 8.16 -3.79
CA SER A 162 8.14 8.01 -2.65
C SER A 162 7.87 6.76 -1.78
N ARG A 163 6.87 5.95 -2.12
CA ARG A 163 6.51 4.74 -1.36
C ARG A 163 7.41 3.57 -1.72
N LYS A 164 7.62 2.67 -0.78
CA LYS A 164 8.26 1.39 -1.03
C LYS A 164 7.42 0.55 -1.99
N VAL A 165 8.09 -0.33 -2.72
CA VAL A 165 7.41 -1.26 -3.64
C VAL A 165 6.47 -2.19 -2.88
N SER A 166 6.91 -2.71 -1.72
CA SER A 166 6.08 -3.56 -0.84
C SER A 166 4.83 -2.84 -0.32
N ASP A 167 4.94 -1.56 0.10
CA ASP A 167 3.77 -0.79 0.57
C ASP A 167 2.72 -0.66 -0.53
N ILE A 168 3.16 -0.39 -1.75
CA ILE A 168 2.29 -0.29 -2.92
C ILE A 168 1.63 -1.64 -3.20
N GLY A 169 2.42 -2.71 -3.22
CA GLY A 169 1.95 -4.07 -3.46
C GLY A 169 0.94 -4.52 -2.41
N ASN A 170 1.25 -4.32 -1.13
CA ASN A 170 0.41 -4.72 -0.01
C ASN A 170 -0.95 -3.99 -0.01
N LEU A 171 -0.96 -2.67 -0.26
CA LEU A 171 -2.18 -1.89 -0.39
C LEU A 171 -3.01 -2.32 -1.60
N SER A 172 -2.38 -2.45 -2.77
CA SER A 172 -3.06 -2.86 -4.01
C SER A 172 -3.66 -4.26 -3.87
N ALA A 173 -2.91 -5.20 -3.31
CA ALA A 173 -3.35 -6.57 -3.06
C ALA A 173 -4.54 -6.61 -2.09
N LEU A 174 -4.45 -5.87 -0.97
CA LEU A 174 -5.55 -5.78 0.00
C LEU A 174 -6.82 -5.22 -0.65
N PHE A 175 -6.74 -4.08 -1.34
CA PHE A 175 -7.93 -3.44 -1.93
C PHE A 175 -8.55 -4.30 -3.03
N THR A 176 -7.73 -4.92 -3.86
CA THR A 176 -8.20 -5.81 -4.93
C THR A 176 -8.88 -7.04 -4.34
N ALA A 177 -8.27 -7.70 -3.36
CA ALA A 177 -8.85 -8.84 -2.67
C ALA A 177 -10.10 -8.48 -1.86
N TYR A 178 -10.14 -7.30 -1.23
CA TYR A 178 -11.31 -6.81 -0.50
C TYR A 178 -12.54 -6.65 -1.41
N ARG A 179 -12.33 -6.27 -2.67
CA ARG A 179 -13.40 -6.06 -3.65
C ARG A 179 -13.80 -7.31 -4.44
N ALA A 180 -13.28 -8.48 -4.10
CA ALA A 180 -13.78 -9.75 -4.61
C ALA A 180 -15.25 -9.95 -4.21
N THR A 181 -16.12 -10.46 -5.11
CA THR A 181 -17.49 -10.86 -4.72
C THR A 181 -17.49 -12.14 -3.90
N GLY A 182 -16.52 -13.02 -4.17
CA GLY A 182 -16.24 -14.24 -3.41
C GLY A 182 -15.19 -13.99 -2.31
N HIS A 183 -14.32 -14.98 -2.14
CA HIS A 183 -13.20 -14.88 -1.20
C HIS A 183 -12.06 -14.06 -1.77
N GLY A 184 -11.51 -13.18 -0.94
CA GLY A 184 -10.30 -12.42 -1.24
C GLY A 184 -9.13 -12.90 -0.38
N VAL A 185 -8.02 -13.24 -1.01
CA VAL A 185 -6.81 -13.73 -0.34
C VAL A 185 -5.61 -12.89 -0.76
N VAL A 186 -4.79 -12.50 0.20
CA VAL A 186 -3.49 -11.88 -0.06
C VAL A 186 -2.40 -12.89 0.25
N GLY A 187 -1.58 -13.22 -0.74
CA GLY A 187 -0.36 -14.01 -0.57
C GLY A 187 0.85 -13.10 -0.48
N ILE A 188 1.47 -13.06 0.67
CA ILE A 188 2.62 -12.21 0.96
C ILE A 188 3.87 -13.05 0.79
N PHE A 189 4.75 -12.69 -0.14
CA PHE A 189 5.89 -13.50 -0.49
C PHE A 189 7.25 -12.78 -0.41
N GLY A 190 8.27 -13.57 -0.13
CA GLY A 190 9.69 -13.35 -0.21
C GLY A 190 10.38 -14.69 -0.46
N ASP A 191 11.22 -15.18 0.44
CA ASP A 191 11.73 -16.56 0.45
C ASP A 191 10.62 -17.58 0.74
N ASP A 192 9.64 -17.17 1.52
CA ASP A 192 8.46 -17.92 1.92
C ASP A 192 7.20 -17.26 1.38
N LEU A 193 6.07 -17.94 1.48
CA LEU A 193 4.75 -17.42 1.12
C LEU A 193 3.79 -17.66 2.28
N LYS A 194 3.17 -16.57 2.75
CA LYS A 194 2.14 -16.62 3.78
C LYS A 194 0.85 -16.01 3.27
N PHE A 195 -0.27 -16.56 3.71
CA PHE A 195 -1.57 -16.11 3.26
C PHE A 195 -2.30 -15.30 4.33
N TYR A 196 -3.01 -14.28 3.90
CA TYR A 196 -3.94 -13.51 4.69
C TYR A 196 -5.32 -13.53 4.03
N GLN A 197 -6.31 -14.10 4.73
CA GLN A 197 -7.70 -14.05 4.29
C GLN A 197 -8.29 -12.68 4.62
N VAL A 198 -8.74 -11.97 3.59
CA VAL A 198 -9.34 -10.64 3.78
C VAL A 198 -10.72 -10.77 4.44
N ASP A 199 -10.94 -9.99 5.47
CA ASP A 199 -12.17 -9.94 6.26
C ASP A 199 -12.87 -8.59 6.04
N LYS A 200 -14.02 -8.61 5.36
CA LYS A 200 -14.78 -7.39 5.05
C LYS A 200 -15.43 -6.73 6.28
N SER A 201 -15.46 -7.41 7.42
CA SER A 201 -15.96 -6.87 8.67
C SER A 201 -14.93 -6.07 9.46
N LYS A 202 -13.65 -6.17 9.07
CA LYS A 202 -12.53 -5.50 9.76
C LYS A 202 -12.12 -4.22 9.06
N PRO A 203 -11.60 -3.24 9.83
CA PRO A 203 -11.02 -2.02 9.28
C PRO A 203 -9.89 -2.32 8.29
N LEU A 204 -9.80 -1.53 7.22
CA LEU A 204 -8.78 -1.71 6.19
C LEU A 204 -7.36 -1.46 6.71
N LEU A 205 -7.19 -0.48 7.62
CA LEU A 205 -5.87 -0.17 8.19
C LEU A 205 -5.36 -1.30 9.08
N GLU A 206 -6.21 -1.90 9.91
CA GLU A 206 -5.85 -3.07 10.73
C GLU A 206 -5.34 -4.23 9.87
N GLN A 207 -6.04 -4.49 8.76
CA GLN A 207 -5.66 -5.54 7.82
C GLN A 207 -4.36 -5.22 7.09
N TYR A 208 -4.16 -3.96 6.69
CA TYR A 208 -2.93 -3.49 6.07
C TYR A 208 -1.72 -3.65 7.00
N ASP A 209 -1.85 -3.23 8.26
CA ASP A 209 -0.80 -3.40 9.27
C ASP A 209 -0.46 -4.88 9.49
N LYS A 210 -1.48 -5.75 9.48
CA LYS A 210 -1.26 -7.19 9.59
C LYS A 210 -0.52 -7.77 8.39
N ILE A 211 -0.86 -7.35 7.18
CA ILE A 211 -0.17 -7.77 5.94
C ILE A 211 1.29 -7.31 5.98
N ASN A 212 1.55 -6.07 6.38
CA ASN A 212 2.91 -5.55 6.51
C ASN A 212 3.72 -6.35 7.56
N SER A 213 3.12 -6.64 8.72
CA SER A 213 3.78 -7.45 9.76
C SER A 213 4.12 -8.86 9.27
N ILE A 214 3.28 -9.46 8.42
CA ILE A 214 3.58 -10.73 7.77
C ILE A 214 4.73 -10.55 6.77
N GLY A 215 4.72 -9.45 6.00
CA GLY A 215 5.77 -9.11 5.03
C GLY A 215 7.17 -9.08 5.62
N GLU A 216 7.33 -8.60 6.85
CA GLU A 216 8.60 -8.60 7.57
C GLU A 216 9.13 -10.01 7.90
N THR A 217 8.30 -11.05 7.78
CA THR A 217 8.62 -12.42 8.18
C THR A 217 8.81 -13.41 7.04
N VAL A 218 8.67 -12.98 5.77
CA VAL A 218 8.73 -13.88 4.60
C VAL A 218 10.12 -13.99 3.97
N GLY A 219 11.11 -13.25 4.47
CA GLY A 219 12.49 -13.29 3.99
C GLY A 219 12.75 -12.36 2.80
N GLY A 220 14.01 -12.22 2.43
CA GLY A 220 14.49 -11.18 1.51
C GLY A 220 14.69 -11.60 0.05
N CYS A 221 14.64 -12.90 -0.28
CA CYS A 221 14.76 -13.39 -1.67
C CYS A 221 13.39 -13.63 -2.30
N THR A 222 13.37 -13.82 -3.61
CA THR A 222 12.12 -14.02 -4.38
C THR A 222 12.07 -15.33 -5.13
N GLU A 223 13.10 -16.17 -4.99
CA GLU A 223 13.27 -17.35 -5.83
C GLU A 223 12.16 -18.39 -5.67
N ASN A 224 11.49 -18.41 -4.53
CA ASN A 224 10.42 -19.35 -4.21
C ASN A 224 9.03 -18.74 -4.24
N GLY A 225 8.89 -17.46 -3.99
CA GLY A 225 7.63 -16.82 -3.59
C GLY A 225 6.43 -17.13 -4.48
N VAL A 226 6.52 -16.81 -5.77
CA VAL A 226 5.41 -17.07 -6.72
C VAL A 226 5.24 -18.57 -6.98
N TRP A 227 6.33 -19.32 -7.03
CA TRP A 227 6.28 -20.77 -7.21
C TRP A 227 5.54 -21.47 -6.07
N LEU A 228 5.71 -21.04 -4.83
CA LEU A 228 5.06 -21.65 -3.67
C LEU A 228 3.52 -21.57 -3.76
N PHE A 229 2.97 -20.54 -4.37
CA PHE A 229 1.55 -20.48 -4.65
C PHE A 229 1.11 -21.64 -5.58
N PHE A 230 1.80 -21.84 -6.69
CA PHE A 230 1.45 -22.92 -7.62
C PHE A 230 1.65 -24.29 -6.99
N LYS A 231 2.72 -24.49 -6.23
CA LYS A 231 2.94 -25.71 -5.48
C LYS A 231 1.77 -26.03 -4.56
N TRP A 232 1.37 -25.06 -3.75
CA TRP A 232 0.21 -25.20 -2.87
C TRP A 232 -1.08 -25.44 -3.65
N ALA A 233 -1.31 -24.74 -4.74
CA ALA A 233 -2.51 -24.91 -5.57
C ALA A 233 -2.58 -26.31 -6.19
N PHE A 234 -1.46 -26.89 -6.61
CA PHE A 234 -1.43 -28.24 -7.16
C PHE A 234 -1.60 -29.33 -6.10
N GLU A 235 -1.16 -29.07 -4.86
CA GLU A 235 -1.35 -29.98 -3.74
C GLU A 235 -2.80 -29.98 -3.22
N GLU A 236 -3.50 -28.86 -3.31
CA GLU A 236 -4.88 -28.69 -2.83
C GLU A 236 -5.80 -28.02 -3.89
N PRO A 237 -6.03 -28.66 -5.05
CA PRO A 237 -6.69 -28.03 -6.19
C PRO A 237 -8.13 -27.58 -5.92
N ASP A 238 -8.87 -28.32 -5.09
CA ASP A 238 -10.27 -28.01 -4.77
C ASP A 238 -10.41 -26.74 -3.91
N LYS A 239 -9.40 -26.40 -3.12
CA LYS A 239 -9.39 -25.23 -2.26
C LYS A 239 -8.90 -23.96 -2.96
N ASN A 240 -8.28 -24.12 -4.14
CA ASN A 240 -7.51 -23.06 -4.79
C ASN A 240 -8.06 -22.70 -6.18
N LYS A 241 -9.37 -22.76 -6.35
CA LYS A 241 -10.04 -22.46 -7.61
C LYS A 241 -10.39 -20.98 -7.73
N PHE A 242 -9.36 -20.15 -7.85
CA PHE A 242 -9.53 -18.70 -8.03
C PHE A 242 -9.96 -18.34 -9.45
N GLN A 243 -10.76 -17.27 -9.58
CA GLN A 243 -11.14 -16.66 -10.86
C GLN A 243 -10.11 -15.62 -11.32
N HIS A 244 -9.46 -14.96 -10.37
CA HIS A 244 -8.47 -13.94 -10.67
C HIS A 244 -7.21 -14.15 -9.83
N TRP A 245 -6.08 -14.05 -10.50
CA TRP A 245 -4.76 -14.09 -9.90
C TRP A 245 -3.99 -12.83 -10.26
N PHE A 246 -3.61 -12.06 -9.27
CA PHE A 246 -2.78 -10.87 -9.41
C PHE A 246 -1.41 -11.12 -8.77
N CYS A 247 -0.36 -10.57 -9.37
CA CYS A 247 0.98 -10.52 -8.78
C CYS A 247 1.48 -9.09 -8.83
N TYR A 248 1.59 -8.47 -7.68
CA TYR A 248 2.14 -7.12 -7.49
C TYR A 248 3.60 -7.22 -7.09
N SER A 249 4.50 -6.85 -8.01
CA SER A 249 5.95 -7.00 -7.82
C SER A 249 6.71 -5.98 -8.68
N ASP A 250 8.01 -5.80 -8.41
CA ASP A 250 8.96 -5.19 -9.31
C ASP A 250 9.34 -6.11 -10.50
N MET A 251 8.75 -7.31 -10.53
CA MET A 251 8.96 -8.37 -11.52
C MET A 251 10.39 -8.93 -11.56
N GLN A 252 11.20 -8.66 -10.56
CA GLN A 252 12.50 -9.32 -10.34
C GLN A 252 12.33 -10.62 -9.55
N VAL A 253 11.23 -11.31 -9.80
CA VAL A 253 10.86 -12.54 -9.11
C VAL A 253 11.72 -13.68 -9.61
N GLY A 254 12.32 -14.40 -8.70
CA GLY A 254 13.08 -15.61 -9.01
C GLY A 254 12.18 -16.71 -9.58
N HIS A 255 12.78 -17.60 -10.32
CA HIS A 255 12.10 -18.67 -11.03
C HIS A 255 12.09 -20.00 -10.27
N GLY A 256 12.36 -20.00 -8.96
CA GLY A 256 12.35 -21.20 -8.14
C GLY A 256 13.36 -22.27 -8.60
N GLY A 257 14.51 -21.85 -9.09
CA GLY A 257 15.42 -22.66 -9.88
C GLY A 257 15.98 -23.93 -9.25
N LEU A 258 15.78 -24.11 -7.96
CA LEU A 258 16.38 -25.24 -7.23
C LEU A 258 15.36 -26.34 -6.89
N TYR A 259 14.06 -26.11 -7.04
CA TYR A 259 13.01 -26.96 -6.46
C TYR A 259 12.18 -27.73 -7.46
N GLY A 260 12.25 -27.37 -8.74
CA GLY A 260 11.44 -28.01 -9.79
C GLY A 260 12.14 -29.24 -10.37
N LYS A 261 11.54 -30.40 -10.18
CA LYS A 261 11.88 -31.64 -10.91
C LYS A 261 10.79 -32.04 -11.90
N ASP A 262 9.66 -31.37 -11.86
CA ASP A 262 8.54 -31.63 -12.74
C ASP A 262 8.83 -31.02 -14.12
N ILE A 263 9.00 -31.87 -15.13
CA ILE A 263 9.35 -31.48 -16.49
C ILE A 263 8.29 -30.60 -17.14
N ASP A 264 7.04 -30.68 -16.67
CA ASP A 264 5.93 -29.89 -17.23
C ASP A 264 6.01 -28.40 -16.86
N ILE A 265 6.72 -28.07 -15.79
CA ILE A 265 6.85 -26.69 -15.28
C ILE A 265 8.29 -26.17 -15.23
N VAL A 266 9.26 -26.99 -15.65
CA VAL A 266 10.67 -26.65 -15.59
C VAL A 266 11.24 -26.40 -16.97
N ASN A 267 12.00 -25.34 -17.13
CA ASN A 267 12.85 -25.08 -18.28
C ASN A 267 14.32 -25.36 -17.92
N LYS A 268 15.09 -25.72 -18.95
CA LYS A 268 16.54 -25.78 -18.86
C LYS A 268 17.13 -24.59 -19.60
N GLY A 269 17.86 -23.77 -18.91
CA GLY A 269 18.46 -22.58 -19.52
C GLY A 269 19.31 -21.80 -18.55
N CYS A 270 19.73 -20.64 -18.98
CA CYS A 270 20.43 -19.69 -18.14
C CYS A 270 19.58 -18.43 -17.95
N LEU A 271 19.22 -18.14 -16.71
CA LEU A 271 18.48 -16.94 -16.34
C LEU A 271 19.23 -15.63 -16.65
N TRP A 272 20.55 -15.71 -16.79
CA TRP A 272 21.42 -14.56 -16.97
C TRP A 272 21.94 -14.40 -18.41
N GLY A 273 21.29 -15.06 -19.37
CA GLY A 273 21.66 -15.02 -20.79
C GLY A 273 22.97 -15.76 -21.10
N ASP A 274 23.60 -15.45 -22.23
CA ASP A 274 24.77 -16.15 -22.79
C ASP A 274 26.03 -16.16 -21.88
N LYS A 275 26.03 -15.40 -20.81
CA LYS A 275 27.15 -15.34 -19.85
C LYS A 275 27.20 -16.49 -18.83
N CYS A 276 26.14 -17.28 -18.79
CA CYS A 276 26.03 -18.38 -17.84
C CYS A 276 26.81 -19.62 -18.33
N ARG A 277 27.78 -20.07 -17.56
CA ARG A 277 28.60 -21.25 -17.89
C ARG A 277 27.96 -22.58 -17.52
N THR A 278 26.87 -22.58 -16.76
CA THR A 278 26.18 -23.78 -16.28
C THR A 278 24.71 -23.71 -16.62
N SER A 279 24.18 -24.77 -17.26
CA SER A 279 22.75 -24.90 -17.45
C SER A 279 22.08 -25.21 -16.11
N THR A 280 21.17 -24.35 -15.69
CA THR A 280 20.34 -24.56 -14.52
C THR A 280 18.93 -24.88 -14.92
N PHE A 281 18.22 -25.66 -14.10
CA PHE A 281 16.79 -25.81 -14.23
C PHE A 281 16.13 -24.70 -13.45
N TYR A 282 15.07 -24.12 -14.00
CA TYR A 282 14.29 -23.09 -13.33
C TYR A 282 12.81 -23.31 -13.58
N ILE A 283 11.97 -22.88 -12.65
CA ILE A 283 10.52 -22.97 -12.78
C ILE A 283 10.04 -21.85 -13.70
N ASP A 284 9.25 -22.24 -14.67
CA ASP A 284 8.60 -21.33 -15.61
C ASP A 284 7.19 -21.00 -15.11
N ILE A 285 6.98 -19.76 -14.68
CA ILE A 285 5.69 -19.31 -14.15
C ILE A 285 4.58 -19.39 -15.21
N HIS A 286 4.91 -19.15 -16.48
CA HIS A 286 3.93 -19.34 -17.55
C HIS A 286 3.46 -20.79 -17.65
N LYS A 287 4.37 -21.75 -17.59
CA LYS A 287 4.02 -23.18 -17.56
C LYS A 287 3.22 -23.55 -16.30
N CYS A 288 3.52 -22.94 -15.17
CA CYS A 288 2.72 -23.12 -13.95
C CYS A 288 1.27 -22.65 -14.16
N ILE A 289 1.08 -21.49 -14.79
CA ILE A 289 -0.24 -20.96 -15.12
C ILE A 289 -0.97 -21.90 -16.09
N GLU A 290 -0.31 -22.40 -17.14
CA GLU A 290 -0.89 -23.35 -18.08
C GLU A 290 -1.30 -24.66 -17.37
N LYS A 291 -0.45 -25.18 -16.49
CA LYS A 291 -0.77 -26.38 -15.68
C LYS A 291 -1.95 -26.10 -14.73
N TYR A 292 -1.99 -24.95 -14.11
CA TYR A 292 -3.12 -24.53 -13.26
C TYR A 292 -4.43 -24.49 -14.07
N ARG A 293 -4.40 -23.94 -15.28
CA ARG A 293 -5.56 -23.93 -16.19
C ARG A 293 -6.04 -25.32 -16.54
N MET A 294 -5.12 -26.24 -16.85
CA MET A 294 -5.46 -27.61 -17.19
C MET A 294 -6.06 -28.41 -16.02
N GLN A 295 -5.61 -28.15 -14.80
CA GLN A 295 -5.93 -28.99 -13.64
C GLN A 295 -6.97 -28.40 -12.71
N ILE A 296 -7.06 -27.05 -12.61
CA ILE A 296 -7.81 -26.37 -11.55
C ILE A 296 -8.89 -25.44 -12.12
N ASN A 297 -8.49 -24.43 -12.88
CA ASN A 297 -9.42 -23.47 -13.46
C ASN A 297 -8.98 -23.03 -14.86
N PRO A 298 -9.62 -23.55 -15.93
CA PRO A 298 -9.25 -23.23 -17.30
C PRO A 298 -9.44 -21.75 -17.68
N LYS A 299 -10.27 -21.02 -16.94
CA LYS A 299 -10.62 -19.63 -17.22
C LYS A 299 -10.02 -18.64 -16.21
N ILE A 300 -8.97 -19.02 -15.47
CA ILE A 300 -8.32 -18.08 -14.56
C ILE A 300 -7.76 -16.87 -15.33
N ASN A 301 -8.10 -15.67 -14.85
CA ASN A 301 -7.55 -14.43 -15.35
C ASN A 301 -6.27 -14.10 -14.57
N THR A 302 -5.19 -13.83 -15.27
CA THR A 302 -3.86 -13.64 -14.67
C THR A 302 -3.32 -12.23 -14.98
N TYR A 303 -2.91 -11.51 -13.95
CA TYR A 303 -2.44 -10.13 -14.07
C TYR A 303 -1.10 -9.96 -13.37
N MET A 304 -0.08 -9.57 -14.13
CA MET A 304 1.18 -9.13 -13.59
C MET A 304 1.17 -7.61 -13.47
N VAL A 305 1.24 -7.09 -12.27
CA VAL A 305 1.18 -5.65 -12.00
C VAL A 305 2.56 -5.15 -11.60
N GLN A 306 3.20 -4.42 -12.50
CA GLN A 306 4.50 -3.80 -12.26
C GLN A 306 4.34 -2.59 -11.33
N THR A 307 4.88 -2.67 -10.12
CA THR A 307 4.75 -1.65 -9.07
C THR A 307 5.98 -0.74 -8.91
N ALA A 308 7.11 -1.13 -9.48
CA ALA A 308 8.37 -0.38 -9.38
C ALA A 308 8.64 0.54 -10.57
N GLY A 309 8.09 0.22 -11.75
CA GLY A 309 8.33 0.96 -13.00
C GLY A 309 9.52 0.43 -13.80
N TYR A 310 9.93 -0.82 -13.59
CA TYR A 310 10.96 -1.48 -14.39
C TYR A 310 10.35 -2.14 -15.63
N ASP A 311 11.19 -2.45 -16.63
CA ASP A 311 10.76 -3.10 -17.87
C ASP A 311 10.64 -4.63 -17.77
N ASN A 312 10.84 -5.20 -16.59
CA ASN A 312 10.77 -6.64 -16.36
C ASN A 312 9.33 -7.16 -16.37
N THR A 313 9.15 -8.35 -16.91
CA THR A 313 7.89 -9.10 -16.88
C THR A 313 8.14 -10.59 -16.69
N ILE A 314 7.20 -11.29 -16.07
CA ILE A 314 7.25 -12.74 -15.85
C ILE A 314 6.41 -13.48 -16.89
N LEU A 315 5.46 -12.81 -17.53
CA LEU A 315 4.58 -13.39 -18.53
C LEU A 315 5.00 -12.98 -19.94
N PRO A 316 4.84 -13.89 -20.92
CA PRO A 316 4.86 -13.52 -22.32
C PRO A 316 3.72 -12.57 -22.68
N GLU A 317 3.93 -11.70 -23.67
CA GLU A 317 2.92 -10.74 -24.12
C GLU A 317 1.63 -11.39 -24.60
N SER A 318 1.68 -12.64 -25.10
CA SER A 318 0.57 -13.37 -25.70
C SER A 318 -0.05 -14.43 -24.78
N THR A 319 -0.02 -14.24 -23.48
CA THR A 319 -0.61 -15.21 -22.53
C THR A 319 -2.14 -15.19 -22.61
N TYR A 320 -2.76 -16.38 -22.83
CA TYR A 320 -4.21 -16.53 -22.80
C TYR A 320 -4.80 -16.03 -21.48
N ARG A 321 -5.84 -15.19 -21.53
CA ARG A 321 -6.46 -14.53 -20.35
C ARG A 321 -5.42 -13.97 -19.39
N GLY A 322 -4.35 -13.39 -19.93
CA GLY A 322 -3.24 -12.84 -19.18
C GLY A 322 -2.92 -11.41 -19.63
N ALA A 323 -2.55 -10.54 -18.71
CA ALA A 323 -2.15 -9.18 -19.00
C ALA A 323 -1.01 -8.72 -18.09
N ILE A 324 -0.16 -7.87 -18.65
CA ILE A 324 0.87 -7.12 -17.93
C ILE A 324 0.31 -5.71 -17.75
N LEU A 325 0.20 -5.29 -16.51
CA LEU A 325 -0.33 -3.99 -16.12
C LEU A 325 0.76 -3.20 -15.38
N ALA A 326 0.64 -1.89 -15.38
CA ALA A 326 1.56 -1.02 -14.66
C ALA A 326 0.77 0.03 -13.87
N GLY A 327 1.31 0.39 -12.70
CA GLY A 327 0.71 1.39 -11.82
C GLY A 327 0.13 0.77 -10.55
N TRP A 328 -0.47 1.64 -9.72
CA TRP A 328 -0.90 1.25 -8.38
C TRP A 328 -2.01 2.18 -7.83
N THR A 329 -2.75 2.82 -8.69
CA THR A 329 -3.78 3.79 -8.28
C THR A 329 -5.20 3.21 -8.29
N GLY A 330 -5.36 1.91 -8.61
CA GLY A 330 -6.63 1.22 -8.81
C GLY A 330 -7.04 1.12 -10.28
N ASN A 331 -6.40 1.86 -11.18
CA ASN A 331 -6.68 1.76 -12.62
C ASN A 331 -6.33 0.39 -13.19
N GLU A 332 -5.32 -0.28 -12.64
CA GLU A 332 -4.95 -1.65 -13.00
C GLU A 332 -6.11 -2.62 -12.82
N VAL A 333 -6.94 -2.43 -11.79
CA VAL A 333 -8.14 -3.27 -11.57
C VAL A 333 -9.28 -2.88 -12.49
N VAL A 334 -9.41 -1.59 -12.86
CA VAL A 334 -10.35 -1.15 -13.90
C VAL A 334 -10.02 -1.85 -15.23
N TYR A 335 -8.75 -1.85 -15.64
CA TYR A 335 -8.31 -2.53 -16.86
C TYR A 335 -8.53 -4.04 -16.76
N ALA A 336 -8.19 -4.67 -15.64
CA ALA A 336 -8.42 -6.09 -15.41
C ALA A 336 -9.89 -6.47 -15.60
N LYS A 337 -10.81 -5.67 -15.06
CA LYS A 337 -12.24 -5.88 -15.20
C LYS A 337 -12.73 -5.76 -16.65
N GLU A 338 -12.25 -4.78 -17.39
CA GLU A 338 -12.63 -4.61 -18.79
C GLU A 338 -12.02 -5.71 -19.70
N LEU A 339 -10.78 -6.14 -19.40
CA LEU A 339 -10.16 -7.27 -20.10
C LEU A 339 -10.92 -8.57 -19.88
N CYS A 340 -11.43 -8.84 -18.67
CA CYS A 340 -12.27 -10.00 -18.41
C CYS A 340 -13.49 -10.05 -19.32
N LYS A 341 -14.21 -8.94 -19.43
CA LYS A 341 -15.38 -8.82 -20.31
C LYS A 341 -15.01 -9.10 -21.76
N LEU A 342 -13.91 -8.48 -22.22
CA LEU A 342 -13.43 -8.67 -23.59
C LEU A 342 -13.09 -10.14 -23.87
N TRP A 343 -12.40 -10.83 -22.95
CA TRP A 343 -12.06 -12.23 -23.11
C TRP A 343 -13.31 -13.13 -23.13
N ASP A 344 -14.29 -12.85 -22.26
CA ASP A 344 -15.56 -13.60 -22.25
C ASP A 344 -16.38 -13.37 -23.53
N GLU A 345 -16.40 -12.16 -24.09
CA GLU A 345 -17.04 -11.85 -25.36
C GLU A 345 -16.35 -12.58 -26.53
N LEU A 346 -15.02 -12.59 -26.58
CA LEU A 346 -14.27 -13.27 -27.64
C LEU A 346 -14.49 -14.78 -27.62
N GLU A 347 -14.57 -15.40 -26.44
CA GLU A 347 -14.86 -16.85 -26.31
C GLU A 347 -16.28 -17.21 -26.74
N ASN A 348 -17.23 -16.29 -26.64
CA ASN A 348 -18.62 -16.54 -27.08
C ASN A 348 -18.80 -16.41 -28.60
N VAL A 349 -17.83 -15.87 -29.32
CA VAL A 349 -17.87 -15.67 -30.78
C VAL A 349 -17.14 -16.80 -31.52
N CYS A 350 -16.21 -17.51 -30.84
CA CYS A 350 -15.47 -18.64 -31.38
C CYS A 350 -16.20 -19.98 -31.11
#